data_dd939b4f76d1e8e50577be24d7c6de13
#
_entry.id   dd939b4f76d1e8e50577be24d7c6de13
#
_cell.length_a   1.000
_cell.length_b   1.000
_cell.length_c   1.000
_cell.angle_alpha   90.00
_cell.angle_beta   90.00
_cell.angle_gamma   90.00
#
_symmetry.space_group_name_H-M   'P 1'
#
loop_
_entity.id
_entity.type
_entity.pdbx_description
1 polymer ?
#
loop_
_entity_poly.entity_id
_entity_poly.type
_entity_poly.pdbx_seq_one_letter_code
_entity_poly.pdbx_strand_id
1 'polypeptide(L)'
;MYFDSYAAGKRIQYLRKVNGMTQEELAIKLNISDRHLRRIERGEEAPSIDLFAEFKETFRTTLDYLIVGHSPSEEEELLRKKICTKLHRIARSLDAVADDL
;
A
#
# COMPACT_ATOMS: atom_id res chain seq x y z
N MET A 1 -23.47 3.42 0.91
CA MET A 1 -22.23 2.67 0.64
C MET A 1 -21.67 2.13 1.93
N TYR A 2 -21.40 0.86 1.99
CA TYR A 2 -20.85 0.24 3.19
C TYR A 2 -19.34 0.17 3.10
N PHE A 3 -18.69 0.47 4.22
CA PHE A 3 -17.28 0.12 4.35
C PHE A 3 -17.16 -1.40 4.54
N ASP A 4 -16.42 -2.05 3.66
CA ASP A 4 -16.22 -3.48 3.69
C ASP A 4 -14.87 -3.80 4.35
N SER A 5 -14.91 -4.10 5.64
CA SER A 5 -13.71 -4.44 6.43
C SER A 5 -12.97 -5.65 5.88
N TYR A 6 -13.70 -6.62 5.37
CA TYR A 6 -13.10 -7.84 4.83
C TYR A 6 -12.29 -7.51 3.56
N ALA A 7 -12.90 -6.78 2.63
CA ALA A 7 -12.24 -6.40 1.39
C ALA A 7 -11.02 -5.51 1.66
N ALA A 8 -11.16 -4.54 2.56
CA ALA A 8 -10.05 -3.66 2.95
C ALA A 8 -8.91 -4.46 3.58
N GLY A 9 -9.24 -5.42 4.46
CA GLY A 9 -8.25 -6.30 5.08
C GLY A 9 -7.50 -7.13 4.05
N LYS A 10 -8.18 -7.62 3.03
CA LYS A 10 -7.57 -8.37 1.93
C LYS A 10 -6.61 -7.51 1.10
N ARG A 11 -6.96 -6.25 0.87
CA ARG A 11 -6.07 -5.32 0.16
C ARG A 11 -4.81 -5.03 0.95
N ILE A 12 -4.96 -4.84 2.25
CA ILE A 12 -3.82 -4.63 3.16
C ILE A 12 -2.92 -5.86 3.16
N GLN A 13 -3.49 -7.04 3.26
CA GLN A 13 -2.74 -8.29 3.21
C GLN A 13 -2.00 -8.44 1.88
N TYR A 14 -2.65 -8.13 0.78
CA TYR A 14 -2.05 -8.19 -0.55
C TYR A 14 -0.85 -7.24 -0.65
N LEU A 15 -1.02 -6.00 -0.23
CA LEU A 15 0.06 -5.01 -0.26
C LEU A 15 1.23 -5.43 0.64
N ARG A 16 0.93 -6.00 1.80
CA ARG A 16 1.97 -6.51 2.70
C ARG A 16 2.80 -7.60 2.01
N LYS A 17 2.12 -8.56 1.41
CA LYS A 17 2.79 -9.69 0.74
C LYS A 17 3.60 -9.24 -0.48
N VAL A 18 3.05 -8.33 -1.27
CA VAL A 18 3.74 -7.77 -2.44
C VAL A 18 5.01 -7.03 -2.02
N ASN A 19 4.99 -6.40 -0.86
CA ASN A 19 6.17 -5.71 -0.32
C ASN A 19 7.11 -6.65 0.45
N GLY A 20 6.84 -7.95 0.44
CA GLY A 20 7.71 -8.94 1.07
C GLY A 20 7.76 -8.89 2.59
N MET A 21 6.71 -8.39 3.22
CA MET A 21 6.67 -8.22 4.67
C MET A 21 5.86 -9.31 5.35
N THR A 22 6.35 -9.78 6.51
CA THR A 22 5.56 -10.64 7.39
C THR A 22 4.59 -9.77 8.19
N GLN A 23 3.58 -10.40 8.80
CA GLN A 23 2.67 -9.68 9.70
C GLN A 23 3.42 -9.04 10.85
N GLU A 24 4.38 -9.76 11.42
CA GLU A 24 5.19 -9.25 12.52
C GLU A 24 5.99 -8.02 12.11
N GLU A 25 6.63 -8.05 10.97
CA GLU A 25 7.41 -6.92 10.46
C GLU A 25 6.54 -5.68 10.26
N LEU A 26 5.37 -5.86 9.66
CA LEU A 26 4.45 -4.75 9.44
C LEU A 26 3.90 -4.21 10.75
N ALA A 27 3.54 -5.10 11.69
CA ALA A 27 3.03 -4.70 13.00
C ALA A 27 4.06 -3.85 13.75
N ILE A 28 5.32 -4.26 13.73
CA ILE A 28 6.41 -3.51 14.35
C ILE A 28 6.55 -2.13 13.71
N LYS A 29 6.54 -2.09 12.39
CA LYS A 29 6.67 -0.83 11.65
C LYS A 29 5.55 0.15 11.96
N LEU A 30 4.34 -0.34 12.15
CA LEU A 30 3.16 0.48 12.45
C LEU A 30 2.95 0.68 13.95
N ASN A 31 3.77 0.08 14.78
CA ASN A 31 3.66 0.13 16.23
C ASN A 31 2.29 -0.36 16.74
N ILE A 32 1.84 -1.48 16.19
CA ILE A 32 0.62 -2.17 16.62
C ILE A 32 0.96 -3.61 16.95
N SER A 33 0.06 -4.32 17.64
CA SER A 33 0.27 -5.73 17.97
C SER A 33 0.02 -6.62 16.75
N ASP A 34 0.65 -7.78 16.72
CA ASP A 34 0.38 -8.81 15.69
C ASP A 34 -1.07 -9.19 15.67
N ARG A 35 -1.68 -9.31 16.85
CA ARG A 35 -3.08 -9.66 17.00
C ARG A 35 -3.98 -8.62 16.33
N HIS A 36 -3.68 -7.34 16.55
CA HIS A 36 -4.44 -6.25 15.96
C HIS A 36 -4.36 -6.31 14.44
N LEU A 37 -3.16 -6.47 13.89
CA LEU A 37 -2.96 -6.58 12.45
C LEU A 37 -3.67 -7.79 11.86
N ARG A 38 -3.60 -8.95 12.53
CA ARG A 38 -4.29 -10.16 12.06
C ARG A 38 -5.79 -9.95 11.99
N ARG A 39 -6.37 -9.30 12.98
CA ARG A 39 -7.82 -9.01 13.01
C ARG A 39 -8.21 -8.07 11.87
N ILE A 40 -7.37 -7.08 11.58
CA ILE A 40 -7.59 -6.17 10.46
C ILE A 40 -7.56 -6.94 9.14
N GLU A 41 -6.54 -7.79 8.94
CA GLU A 41 -6.40 -8.56 7.69
C GLU A 41 -7.51 -9.59 7.50
N ARG A 42 -8.10 -10.07 8.58
CA ARG A 42 -9.25 -10.99 8.53
C ARG A 42 -10.58 -10.29 8.34
N GLY A 43 -10.59 -8.98 8.44
CA GLY A 43 -11.82 -8.19 8.33
C GLY A 43 -12.65 -8.17 9.61
N GLU A 44 -12.09 -8.63 10.72
CA GLU A 44 -12.77 -8.63 12.01
C GLU A 44 -12.79 -7.26 12.67
N GLU A 45 -11.88 -6.38 12.27
CA GLU A 45 -11.74 -5.06 12.83
C GLU A 45 -11.38 -4.07 11.74
N ALA A 46 -12.02 -2.91 11.75
CA ALA A 46 -11.70 -1.84 10.80
C ALA A 46 -10.52 -1.04 11.32
N PRO A 47 -9.54 -0.70 10.46
CA PRO A 47 -8.47 0.20 10.89
C PRO A 47 -9.03 1.58 11.26
N SER A 48 -8.39 2.25 12.21
CA SER A 48 -8.68 3.65 12.49
C SER A 48 -8.25 4.52 11.31
N ILE A 49 -8.73 5.75 11.27
CA ILE A 49 -8.34 6.70 10.22
C ILE A 49 -6.83 6.91 10.25
N ASP A 50 -6.26 7.05 11.43
CA ASP A 50 -4.81 7.22 11.59
C ASP A 50 -4.05 6.01 11.05
N LEU A 51 -4.56 4.81 11.30
CA LEU A 51 -3.92 3.59 10.82
C LEU A 51 -4.04 3.46 9.30
N PHE A 52 -5.15 3.88 8.72
CA PHE A 52 -5.29 3.95 7.26
C PHE A 52 -4.25 4.89 6.64
N ALA A 53 -4.02 6.03 7.28
CA ALA A 53 -2.99 6.98 6.82
C ALA A 53 -1.60 6.35 6.89
N GLU A 54 -1.32 5.58 7.93
CA GLU A 54 -0.06 4.85 8.06
C GLU A 54 0.11 3.79 6.98
N PHE A 55 -0.94 3.03 6.68
CA PHE A 55 -0.92 2.06 5.59
C PHE A 55 -0.67 2.74 4.24
N LYS A 56 -1.34 3.86 4.00
CA LYS A 56 -1.16 4.64 2.78
C LYS A 56 0.30 5.03 2.60
N GLU A 57 0.93 5.57 3.62
CA GLU A 57 2.33 5.99 3.57
C GLU A 57 3.27 4.80 3.43
N THR A 58 3.03 3.75 4.19
CA THR A 58 3.89 2.55 4.20
C THR A 58 3.92 1.88 2.83
N PHE A 59 2.76 1.74 2.21
CA PHE A 59 2.63 1.02 0.94
C PHE A 59 2.61 1.95 -0.28
N ARG A 60 2.68 3.26 -0.08
CA ARG A 60 2.61 4.25 -1.16
C ARG A 60 1.40 4.04 -2.06
N THR A 61 0.27 3.81 -1.42
CA THR A 61 -1.01 3.61 -2.09
C THR A 61 -1.94 4.79 -1.83
N THR A 62 -3.22 4.65 -2.14
CA THR A 62 -4.21 5.69 -1.91
C THR A 62 -5.25 5.21 -0.90
N LEU A 63 -5.88 6.15 -0.21
CA LEU A 63 -6.99 5.83 0.69
C LEU A 63 -8.17 5.26 -0.10
N ASP A 64 -8.41 5.75 -1.31
CA ASP A 64 -9.48 5.22 -2.18
C ASP A 64 -9.28 3.74 -2.44
N TYR A 65 -8.06 3.31 -2.76
CA TYR A 65 -7.77 1.90 -2.97
C TYR A 65 -7.99 1.10 -1.70
N LEU A 66 -7.48 1.58 -0.57
CA LEU A 66 -7.56 0.84 0.70
C LEU A 66 -9.00 0.70 1.18
N ILE A 67 -9.78 1.77 1.11
CA ILE A 67 -11.12 1.84 1.71
C ILE A 67 -12.19 1.34 0.74
N VAL A 68 -12.17 1.81 -0.49
CA VAL A 68 -13.21 1.56 -1.48
C VAL A 68 -12.81 0.47 -2.46
N GLY A 69 -11.50 0.30 -2.68
CA GLY A 69 -11.02 -0.66 -3.65
C GLY A 69 -11.26 -0.22 -5.08
N HIS A 70 -11.28 1.11 -5.28
CA HIS A 70 -11.51 1.64 -6.61
C HIS A 70 -10.41 1.17 -7.55
N SER A 71 -10.79 0.35 -8.52
CA SER A 71 -9.89 -0.07 -9.57
C SER A 71 -9.89 1.01 -10.64
N PRO A 72 -8.72 1.55 -11.02
CA PRO A 72 -8.65 2.51 -12.11
C PRO A 72 -9.10 1.85 -13.40
N SER A 73 -9.64 2.66 -14.33
CA SER A 73 -9.97 2.17 -15.68
C SER A 73 -8.69 1.66 -16.35
N GLU A 74 -8.86 0.86 -17.41
CA GLU A 74 -7.71 0.34 -18.16
C GLU A 74 -6.77 1.45 -18.64
N GLU A 75 -7.34 2.59 -19.06
CA GLU A 75 -6.56 3.75 -19.50
C GLU A 75 -5.76 4.36 -18.36
N GLU A 76 -6.39 4.50 -17.18
CA GLU A 76 -5.73 5.02 -15.99
C GLU A 76 -4.62 4.10 -15.55
N GLU A 77 -4.85 2.79 -15.59
CA GLU A 77 -3.85 1.81 -15.21
C GLU A 77 -2.67 1.83 -16.17
N LEU A 78 -2.93 1.94 -17.46
CA LEU A 78 -1.88 2.05 -18.47
C LEU A 78 -1.06 3.32 -18.27
N LEU A 79 -1.73 4.43 -17.98
CA LEU A 79 -1.07 5.69 -17.68
C LEU A 79 -0.19 5.61 -16.44
N ARG A 80 -0.67 4.96 -15.38
CA ARG A 80 0.11 4.73 -14.16
C ARG A 80 1.38 3.94 -14.46
N LYS A 81 1.28 2.87 -15.26
CA LYS A 81 2.42 2.07 -15.65
C LYS A 81 3.45 2.89 -16.42
N LYS A 82 3.00 3.74 -17.34
CA LYS A 82 3.88 4.64 -18.10
C LYS A 82 4.58 5.65 -17.19
N ILE A 83 3.86 6.23 -16.24
CA ILE A 83 4.41 7.17 -15.27
C ILE A 83 5.46 6.48 -14.41
N CYS A 84 5.15 5.30 -13.88
CA CYS A 84 6.10 4.53 -13.08
C CYS A 84 7.37 4.22 -13.85
N THR A 85 7.25 3.80 -15.12
CA THR A 85 8.40 3.51 -15.97
C THR A 85 9.26 4.76 -16.17
N LYS A 86 8.64 5.89 -16.44
CA LYS A 86 9.35 7.18 -16.60
C LYS A 86 10.06 7.60 -15.32
N LEU A 87 9.40 7.44 -14.17
CA LEU A 87 9.99 7.77 -12.87
C LEU A 87 11.20 6.88 -12.57
N HIS A 88 11.13 5.60 -12.87
CA HIS A 88 12.26 4.69 -12.71
C HIS A 88 13.43 5.07 -13.60
N ARG A 89 13.17 5.47 -14.86
CA ARG A 89 14.21 5.92 -15.77
C ARG A 89 14.88 7.20 -15.27
N ILE A 90 14.09 8.16 -14.78
CA ILE A 90 14.62 9.40 -14.22
C ILE A 90 15.48 9.12 -12.99
N ALA A 91 15.00 8.25 -12.08
CA ALA A 91 15.76 7.86 -10.90
C ALA A 91 17.10 7.23 -11.27
N ARG A 92 17.11 6.32 -12.25
CA ARG A 92 18.34 5.71 -12.74
C ARG A 92 19.30 6.73 -13.34
N SER A 93 18.77 7.69 -14.11
CA SER A 93 19.58 8.74 -14.71
C SER A 93 20.21 9.63 -13.65
N LEU A 94 19.45 9.98 -12.60
CA LEU A 94 19.95 10.77 -11.49
C LEU A 94 21.03 10.02 -10.70
N ASP A 95 20.83 8.74 -10.46
CA ASP A 95 21.81 7.90 -9.78
C ASP A 95 23.12 7.80 -10.58
N ALA A 96 23.03 7.64 -11.90
CA ALA A 96 24.17 7.61 -12.78
C ALA A 96 24.97 8.91 -12.77
N VAL A 97 24.25 10.05 -12.76
CA VAL A 97 24.87 11.38 -12.68
C VAL A 97 25.54 11.58 -11.31
N ALA A 98 24.88 11.13 -10.25
CA ALA A 98 25.45 11.21 -8.90
C ALA A 98 26.72 10.36 -8.76
N ASP A 99 26.76 9.22 -9.40
CA ASP A 99 27.93 8.33 -9.36
C ASP A 99 29.12 8.93 -10.13
N ASP A 100 28.87 9.77 -11.13
CA ASP A 100 29.90 10.44 -11.92
C ASP A 100 30.50 11.67 -11.23
N LEU A 101 29.86 12.11 -10.15
CA LEU A 101 30.31 13.24 -9.37
C LEU A 101 31.22 12.80 -8.24
#